data_560a1ada55fffdd058de3fc1acb5a9a0
#
_entry.id   560a1ada55fffdd058de3fc1acb5a9a0
#
_cell.length_a   1.000
_cell.length_b   1.000
_cell.length_c   1.000
_cell.angle_alpha   90.00
_cell.angle_beta   90.00
_cell.angle_gamma   90.00
#
_symmetry.space_group_name_H-M   'P 1'
#
loop_
_entity.id
_entity.type
_entity.pdbx_description
1 polymer ?
#
loop_
_entity_poly.entity_id
_entity_poly.type
_entity_poly.pdbx_seq_one_letter_code
_entity_poly.pdbx_strand_id
1 'polypeptide(L)'
;MTDSAAPTAPTHERGAFGHPRGLMTLFNTELWERFSYYGMRAFLILYMTDVARGGLGLETQISGAIYGLYTFGVYALALPGGWIADRVIGQRQAVLIGGIVIALGHFTLAAPLVIPGSDYWSFYLGLMFLVIGTGLLKPNVSAIVGDLYEGDTPERRDAGFSIYYMGINIGAFLGPLVCSYFAEKVDWHLGFSLAGIGMVFGLIFYVRGIPALKGAGELNDEALANRDQGRKQLLYGLIGTAVFIGVMYALVASGTLAMTVVGFAQATGLIVVVVAALYFGGIMAFACRDKVERHRIFVIFLLFIGAAMFWSGFEQAGSSMNIFTRDLTDRVIFGWEVPTGWL
;
A
#
# COMPACT_ATOMS: atom_id res chain seq x y z
N MET A 1 20.71 -31.74 -33.72
CA MET A 1 19.41 -31.21 -34.09
C MET A 1 18.67 -30.97 -32.80
N THR A 2 18.74 -29.77 -32.29
CA THR A 2 18.02 -29.35 -31.10
C THR A 2 16.61 -28.91 -31.55
N ASP A 3 15.65 -29.70 -31.17
CA ASP A 3 14.21 -29.43 -31.39
C ASP A 3 13.88 -28.12 -30.67
N SER A 4 13.80 -27.01 -31.40
CA SER A 4 13.30 -25.76 -30.87
C SER A 4 11.79 -25.92 -30.75
N ALA A 5 11.31 -26.24 -29.55
CA ALA A 5 9.89 -26.22 -29.26
C ALA A 5 9.32 -24.87 -29.70
N ALA A 6 8.37 -24.89 -30.62
CA ALA A 6 7.64 -23.70 -31.05
C ALA A 6 7.00 -23.06 -29.81
N PRO A 7 6.99 -21.71 -29.71
CA PRO A 7 6.38 -21.04 -28.57
C PRO A 7 4.92 -21.49 -28.45
N THR A 8 4.57 -22.01 -27.29
CA THR A 8 3.20 -22.42 -26.98
C THR A 8 2.28 -21.21 -27.16
N ALA A 9 1.17 -21.40 -27.90
CA ALA A 9 0.20 -20.34 -28.15
C ALA A 9 -0.25 -19.72 -26.81
N PRO A 10 -0.43 -18.38 -26.74
CA PRO A 10 -0.79 -17.71 -25.49
C PRO A 10 -2.08 -18.30 -24.92
N THR A 11 -2.03 -18.72 -23.67
CA THR A 11 -3.12 -19.42 -22.96
C THR A 11 -4.32 -18.52 -22.67
N HIS A 12 -4.16 -17.20 -22.81
CA HIS A 12 -5.19 -16.21 -22.51
C HIS A 12 -5.85 -15.63 -23.76
N GLU A 13 -7.19 -15.48 -23.73
CA GLU A 13 -7.93 -14.80 -24.77
C GLU A 13 -7.48 -13.32 -24.87
N ARG A 14 -7.28 -12.85 -26.10
CA ARG A 14 -6.86 -11.47 -26.36
C ARG A 14 -8.01 -10.50 -26.09
N GLY A 15 -7.73 -9.47 -25.31
CA GLY A 15 -8.63 -8.36 -24.99
C GLY A 15 -8.19 -7.07 -25.66
N ALA A 16 -8.37 -5.94 -24.95
CA ALA A 16 -8.00 -4.61 -25.43
C ALA A 16 -6.49 -4.55 -25.79
N PHE A 17 -6.19 -3.87 -26.89
CA PHE A 17 -4.84 -3.71 -27.44
C PHE A 17 -4.09 -5.04 -27.71
N GLY A 18 -4.81 -6.16 -27.85
CA GLY A 18 -4.20 -7.47 -28.06
C GLY A 18 -3.58 -8.13 -26.83
N HIS A 19 -3.70 -7.54 -25.65
CA HIS A 19 -3.25 -8.08 -24.38
C HIS A 19 -4.26 -9.06 -23.74
N PRO A 20 -3.88 -9.87 -22.71
CA PRO A 20 -4.83 -10.73 -22.01
C PRO A 20 -6.01 -9.92 -21.43
N ARG A 21 -7.24 -10.46 -21.54
CA ARG A 21 -8.44 -9.78 -21.02
C ARG A 21 -8.36 -9.43 -19.55
N GLY A 22 -7.69 -10.26 -18.74
CA GLY A 22 -7.45 -10.04 -17.30
C GLY A 22 -6.66 -8.77 -17.00
N LEU A 23 -5.84 -8.27 -17.94
CA LEU A 23 -5.07 -7.05 -17.74
C LEU A 23 -5.97 -5.84 -17.46
N MET A 24 -7.08 -5.68 -18.18
CA MET A 24 -8.01 -4.56 -17.96
C MET A 24 -8.75 -4.66 -16.63
N THR A 25 -8.96 -5.88 -16.12
CA THR A 25 -9.47 -6.08 -14.77
C THR A 25 -8.51 -5.54 -13.73
N LEU A 26 -7.22 -5.92 -13.81
CA LEU A 26 -6.20 -5.48 -12.89
C LEU A 26 -5.88 -3.99 -13.03
N PHE A 27 -5.86 -3.46 -14.26
CA PHE A 27 -5.73 -2.03 -14.54
C PHE A 27 -6.80 -1.22 -13.81
N ASN A 28 -8.09 -1.57 -13.96
CA ASN A 28 -9.18 -0.85 -13.31
C ASN A 28 -9.14 -1.02 -11.78
N THR A 29 -8.80 -2.21 -11.29
CA THR A 29 -8.67 -2.46 -9.85
C THR A 29 -7.59 -1.57 -9.24
N GLU A 30 -6.42 -1.53 -9.86
CA GLU A 30 -5.32 -0.70 -9.41
C GLU A 30 -5.62 0.80 -9.55
N LEU A 31 -6.22 1.23 -10.66
CA LEU A 31 -6.62 2.62 -10.86
C LEU A 31 -7.48 3.12 -9.68
N TRP A 32 -8.53 2.39 -9.32
CA TRP A 32 -9.43 2.78 -8.25
C TRP A 32 -8.82 2.63 -6.86
N GLU A 33 -7.96 1.64 -6.67
CA GLU A 33 -7.19 1.52 -5.43
C GLU A 33 -6.22 2.69 -5.27
N ARG A 34 -5.50 3.07 -6.33
CA ARG A 34 -4.61 4.24 -6.32
C ARG A 34 -5.38 5.55 -6.15
N PHE A 35 -6.54 5.69 -6.78
CA PHE A 35 -7.47 6.81 -6.53
C PHE A 35 -7.79 6.92 -5.03
N SER A 36 -8.17 5.82 -4.42
CA SER A 36 -8.50 5.72 -3.01
C SER A 36 -7.31 6.07 -2.12
N TYR A 37 -6.15 5.46 -2.37
CA TYR A 37 -4.93 5.64 -1.57
C TYR A 37 -4.38 7.07 -1.65
N TYR A 38 -4.11 7.55 -2.86
CA TYR A 38 -3.55 8.90 -3.06
C TYR A 38 -4.58 9.99 -2.75
N GLY A 39 -5.85 9.73 -3.03
CA GLY A 39 -6.93 10.65 -2.70
C GLY A 39 -7.02 10.93 -1.21
N MET A 40 -7.01 9.89 -0.37
CA MET A 40 -7.00 10.03 1.09
C MET A 40 -5.69 10.63 1.59
N ARG A 41 -4.57 10.15 1.09
CA ARG A 41 -3.24 10.55 1.54
C ARG A 41 -2.97 12.05 1.34
N ALA A 42 -3.52 12.66 0.28
CA ALA A 42 -3.32 14.05 -0.06
C ALA A 42 -3.85 15.04 1.01
N PHE A 43 -4.80 14.64 1.84
CA PHE A 43 -5.34 15.51 2.90
C PHE A 43 -5.24 14.90 4.32
N LEU A 44 -4.68 13.70 4.46
CA LEU A 44 -4.60 13.01 5.76
C LEU A 44 -3.89 13.85 6.82
N ILE A 45 -2.72 14.42 6.49
CA ILE A 45 -1.96 15.26 7.45
C ILE A 45 -2.70 16.54 7.77
N LEU A 46 -3.44 17.10 6.82
CA LEU A 46 -4.25 18.31 7.01
C LEU A 46 -5.40 18.05 7.98
N TYR A 47 -6.11 16.92 7.81
CA TYR A 47 -7.16 16.48 8.74
C TYR A 47 -6.62 16.28 10.16
N MET A 48 -5.45 15.64 10.30
CA MET A 48 -4.85 15.42 11.62
C MET A 48 -4.51 16.71 12.34
N THR A 49 -4.05 17.74 11.62
CA THR A 49 -3.58 19.00 12.21
C THR A 49 -4.61 20.11 12.22
N ASP A 50 -5.76 19.93 11.57
CA ASP A 50 -6.81 20.97 11.53
C ASP A 50 -7.55 21.04 12.86
N VAL A 51 -7.72 22.29 13.34
CA VAL A 51 -8.51 22.62 14.55
C VAL A 51 -9.83 23.29 14.19
N ALA A 52 -9.82 24.04 13.08
CA ALA A 52 -10.87 25.00 12.77
C ALA A 52 -12.11 24.36 12.08
N ARG A 53 -11.92 23.28 11.36
CA ARG A 53 -12.93 22.66 10.51
C ARG A 53 -13.28 21.23 10.89
N GLY A 54 -13.10 20.89 12.18
CA GLY A 54 -13.46 19.57 12.69
C GLY A 54 -12.46 18.45 12.38
N GLY A 55 -11.17 18.79 12.19
CA GLY A 55 -10.09 17.81 12.19
C GLY A 55 -9.71 17.39 13.61
N LEU A 56 -8.69 16.54 13.74
CA LEU A 56 -8.28 15.97 15.03
C LEU A 56 -7.53 16.97 15.94
N GLY A 57 -6.99 18.06 15.40
CA GLY A 57 -6.25 19.07 16.17
C GLY A 57 -4.97 18.53 16.81
N LEU A 58 -4.36 17.50 16.23
CA LEU A 58 -3.10 16.95 16.73
C LEU A 58 -1.92 17.86 16.43
N GLU A 59 -0.93 17.87 17.31
CA GLU A 59 0.33 18.55 17.05
C GLU A 59 1.00 18.03 15.77
N THR A 60 1.64 18.92 15.02
CA THR A 60 2.32 18.59 13.75
C THR A 60 3.32 17.43 13.89
N GLN A 61 4.06 17.39 15.02
CA GLN A 61 5.05 16.35 15.26
C GLN A 61 4.39 14.98 15.46
N ILE A 62 3.28 14.94 16.20
CA ILE A 62 2.49 13.70 16.41
C ILE A 62 1.86 13.25 15.10
N SER A 63 1.29 14.19 14.34
CA SER A 63 0.67 13.91 13.04
C SER A 63 1.68 13.36 12.04
N GLY A 64 2.89 13.93 11.99
CA GLY A 64 4.00 13.44 11.17
C GLY A 64 4.45 12.03 11.58
N ALA A 65 4.50 11.75 12.88
CA ALA A 65 4.85 10.42 13.38
C ALA A 65 3.77 9.37 13.01
N ILE A 66 2.48 9.69 13.16
CA ILE A 66 1.38 8.81 12.75
C ILE A 66 1.43 8.57 11.24
N TYR A 67 1.62 9.61 10.44
CA TYR A 67 1.74 9.49 8.98
C TYR A 67 2.91 8.58 8.58
N GLY A 68 4.08 8.75 9.21
CA GLY A 68 5.25 7.91 8.97
C GLY A 68 5.02 6.45 9.34
N LEU A 69 4.40 6.19 10.50
CA LEU A 69 4.06 4.83 10.95
C LEU A 69 3.00 4.19 10.03
N TYR A 70 2.00 4.95 9.59
CA TYR A 70 1.02 4.49 8.61
C TYR A 70 1.70 4.06 7.30
N THR A 71 2.53 4.94 6.73
CA THR A 71 3.27 4.65 5.49
C THR A 71 4.20 3.44 5.65
N PHE A 72 4.96 3.39 6.75
CA PHE A 72 5.79 2.22 7.07
C PHE A 72 4.96 0.94 7.15
N GLY A 73 3.81 0.97 7.84
CA GLY A 73 2.92 -0.18 7.99
C GLY A 73 2.41 -0.72 6.65
N VAL A 74 2.01 0.17 5.73
CA VAL A 74 1.57 -0.18 4.38
C VAL A 74 2.63 -0.99 3.62
N TYR A 75 3.90 -0.58 3.69
CA TYR A 75 4.99 -1.30 3.03
C TYR A 75 5.43 -2.54 3.81
N ALA A 76 5.51 -2.47 5.14
CA ALA A 76 5.92 -3.59 5.96
C ALA A 76 4.96 -4.78 5.88
N LEU A 77 3.65 -4.52 5.86
CA LEU A 77 2.65 -5.58 5.75
C LEU A 77 2.53 -6.18 4.34
N ALA A 78 3.16 -5.61 3.32
CA ALA A 78 3.24 -6.23 2.00
C ALA A 78 3.99 -7.58 2.03
N LEU A 79 5.00 -7.73 2.89
CA LEU A 79 5.73 -8.99 3.03
C LEU A 79 4.86 -10.13 3.59
N PRO A 80 4.23 -9.99 4.79
CA PRO A 80 3.32 -11.02 5.27
C PRO A 80 2.07 -11.17 4.40
N GLY A 81 1.59 -10.10 3.76
CA GLY A 81 0.45 -10.16 2.83
C GLY A 81 0.71 -11.02 1.60
N GLY A 82 1.89 -10.87 0.98
CA GLY A 82 2.34 -11.75 -0.11
C GLY A 82 2.50 -13.20 0.36
N TRP A 83 3.14 -13.42 1.52
CA TRP A 83 3.32 -14.76 2.09
C TRP A 83 1.98 -15.46 2.37
N ILE A 84 0.97 -14.74 2.92
CA ILE A 84 -0.38 -15.28 3.15
C ILE A 84 -1.04 -15.67 1.83
N ALA A 85 -0.89 -14.81 0.81
CA ALA A 85 -1.42 -15.08 -0.52
C ALA A 85 -0.80 -16.33 -1.13
N ASP A 86 0.53 -16.43 -1.12
CA ASP A 86 1.24 -17.51 -1.79
C ASP A 86 1.05 -18.89 -1.11
N ARG A 87 0.75 -18.93 0.21
CA ARG A 87 0.72 -20.16 0.98
C ARG A 87 -0.63 -20.53 1.57
N VAL A 88 -1.58 -19.60 1.67
CA VAL A 88 -2.81 -19.86 2.43
C VAL A 88 -4.08 -19.63 1.63
N ILE A 89 -4.22 -18.47 0.97
CA ILE A 89 -5.50 -18.07 0.38
C ILE A 89 -5.49 -17.94 -1.14
N GLY A 90 -4.31 -17.77 -1.76
CA GLY A 90 -4.18 -17.40 -3.18
C GLY A 90 -4.21 -15.90 -3.40
N GLN A 91 -3.49 -15.43 -4.41
CA GLN A 91 -3.35 -14.00 -4.69
C GLN A 91 -4.69 -13.35 -5.04
N ARG A 92 -5.58 -14.05 -5.77
CA ARG A 92 -6.93 -13.54 -6.09
C ARG A 92 -7.75 -13.24 -4.86
N GLN A 93 -7.76 -14.14 -3.88
CA GLN A 93 -8.49 -13.92 -2.64
C GLN A 93 -7.83 -12.84 -1.79
N ALA A 94 -6.50 -12.76 -1.79
CA ALA A 94 -5.77 -11.71 -1.09
C ALA A 94 -6.12 -10.31 -1.65
N VAL A 95 -6.21 -10.16 -2.97
CA VAL A 95 -6.66 -8.92 -3.61
C VAL A 95 -8.10 -8.57 -3.23
N LEU A 96 -9.02 -9.54 -3.29
CA LEU A 96 -10.42 -9.32 -2.94
C LEU A 96 -10.59 -8.91 -1.48
N ILE A 97 -10.01 -9.69 -0.56
CA ILE A 97 -10.10 -9.43 0.88
C ILE A 97 -9.41 -8.10 1.21
N GLY A 98 -8.21 -7.86 0.64
CA GLY A 98 -7.48 -6.62 0.82
C GLY A 98 -8.31 -5.40 0.38
N GLY A 99 -8.93 -5.47 -0.79
CA GLY A 99 -9.80 -4.41 -1.30
C GLY A 99 -11.03 -4.15 -0.42
N ILE A 100 -11.67 -5.20 0.08
CA ILE A 100 -12.80 -5.06 1.03
C ILE A 100 -12.33 -4.38 2.31
N VAL A 101 -11.19 -4.80 2.86
CA VAL A 101 -10.64 -4.21 4.10
C VAL A 101 -10.24 -2.75 3.88
N ILE A 102 -9.68 -2.38 2.70
CA ILE A 102 -9.41 -0.98 2.35
C ILE A 102 -10.71 -0.17 2.30
N ALA A 103 -11.74 -0.66 1.63
CA ALA A 103 -13.03 0.03 1.56
C ALA A 103 -13.63 0.24 2.96
N LEU A 104 -13.61 -0.79 3.81
CA LEU A 104 -14.01 -0.68 5.22
C LEU A 104 -13.18 0.36 5.97
N GLY A 105 -11.86 0.42 5.72
CA GLY A 105 -10.98 1.41 6.32
C GLY A 105 -11.40 2.83 6.00
N HIS A 106 -11.67 3.15 4.74
CA HIS A 106 -12.13 4.47 4.34
C HIS A 106 -13.51 4.83 4.92
N PHE A 107 -14.46 3.90 4.91
CA PHE A 107 -15.77 4.15 5.53
C PHE A 107 -15.69 4.25 7.05
N THR A 108 -14.73 3.57 7.69
CA THR A 108 -14.45 3.75 9.11
C THR A 108 -13.89 5.15 9.38
N LEU A 109 -12.95 5.66 8.57
CA LEU A 109 -12.50 7.06 8.65
C LEU A 109 -13.63 8.06 8.44
N ALA A 110 -14.63 7.70 7.67
CA ALA A 110 -15.82 8.52 7.41
C ALA A 110 -16.94 8.32 8.45
N ALA A 111 -16.77 7.45 9.44
CA ALA A 111 -17.81 7.15 10.44
C ALA A 111 -18.37 8.38 11.17
N PRO A 112 -17.61 9.46 11.46
CA PRO A 112 -18.16 10.64 12.10
C PRO A 112 -19.31 11.32 11.35
N LEU A 113 -19.46 11.11 10.03
CA LEU A 113 -20.64 11.58 9.27
C LEU A 113 -21.97 11.01 9.79
N VAL A 114 -21.94 9.81 10.36
CA VAL A 114 -23.15 9.09 10.82
C VAL A 114 -23.11 8.76 12.31
N ILE A 115 -21.94 8.79 12.94
CA ILE A 115 -21.72 8.48 14.36
C ILE A 115 -20.96 9.64 15.00
N PRO A 116 -21.62 10.70 15.46
CA PRO A 116 -20.97 11.85 16.08
C PRO A 116 -20.07 11.44 17.26
N GLY A 117 -18.87 12.05 17.35
CA GLY A 117 -17.90 11.78 18.41
C GLY A 117 -17.09 10.51 18.21
N SER A 118 -17.14 9.90 17.03
CA SER A 118 -16.34 8.71 16.70
C SER A 118 -14.93 9.03 16.18
N ASP A 119 -14.57 10.29 16.03
CA ASP A 119 -13.39 10.80 15.32
C ASP A 119 -12.10 10.07 15.67
N TYR A 120 -11.77 9.96 16.95
CA TYR A 120 -10.51 9.34 17.38
C TYR A 120 -10.45 7.83 17.12
N TRP A 121 -11.45 7.07 17.59
CA TRP A 121 -11.39 5.62 17.45
C TRP A 121 -11.55 5.19 15.99
N SER A 122 -12.41 5.88 15.22
CA SER A 122 -12.61 5.58 13.80
C SER A 122 -11.38 5.91 12.98
N PHE A 123 -10.66 6.96 13.33
CA PHE A 123 -9.39 7.33 12.70
C PHE A 123 -8.34 6.23 12.82
N TYR A 124 -8.02 5.81 14.04
CA TYR A 124 -6.99 4.78 14.25
C TYR A 124 -7.41 3.42 13.70
N LEU A 125 -8.67 3.03 13.89
CA LEU A 125 -9.20 1.77 13.36
C LEU A 125 -9.22 1.79 11.82
N GLY A 126 -9.61 2.90 11.22
CA GLY A 126 -9.61 3.07 9.77
C GLY A 126 -8.20 2.97 9.18
N LEU A 127 -7.21 3.67 9.76
CA LEU A 127 -5.81 3.54 9.34
C LEU A 127 -5.30 2.10 9.47
N MET A 128 -5.66 1.39 10.54
CA MET A 128 -5.28 -0.01 10.72
C MET A 128 -5.86 -0.89 9.60
N PHE A 129 -7.12 -0.73 9.24
CA PHE A 129 -7.73 -1.44 8.12
C PHE A 129 -7.03 -1.11 6.78
N LEU A 130 -6.71 0.15 6.54
CA LEU A 130 -5.98 0.55 5.33
C LEU A 130 -4.62 -0.12 5.24
N VAL A 131 -3.86 -0.17 6.32
CA VAL A 131 -2.55 -0.82 6.39
C VAL A 131 -2.66 -2.32 6.11
N ILE A 132 -3.61 -3.01 6.76
CA ILE A 132 -3.84 -4.46 6.55
C ILE A 132 -4.31 -4.74 5.13
N GLY A 133 -5.30 -3.99 4.66
CA GLY A 133 -5.90 -4.19 3.34
C GLY A 133 -4.90 -3.95 2.21
N THR A 134 -4.14 -2.86 2.27
CA THR A 134 -3.11 -2.54 1.28
C THR A 134 -1.97 -3.56 1.31
N GLY A 135 -1.56 -4.03 2.49
CA GLY A 135 -0.57 -5.09 2.64
C GLY A 135 -0.99 -6.39 1.95
N LEU A 136 -2.28 -6.74 1.99
CA LEU A 136 -2.82 -7.90 1.27
C LEU A 136 -2.98 -7.65 -0.24
N LEU A 137 -3.44 -6.47 -0.66
CA LEU A 137 -3.78 -6.20 -2.05
C LEU A 137 -2.54 -5.91 -2.90
N LYS A 138 -1.73 -4.95 -2.48
CA LYS A 138 -0.68 -4.33 -3.30
C LYS A 138 0.35 -5.32 -3.88
N PRO A 139 0.98 -6.22 -3.11
CA PRO A 139 1.96 -7.16 -3.67
C PRO A 139 1.30 -8.15 -4.65
N ASN A 140 0.06 -8.51 -4.42
CA ASN A 140 -0.61 -9.59 -5.12
C ASN A 140 -1.21 -9.15 -6.46
N VAL A 141 -1.69 -7.91 -6.61
CA VAL A 141 -2.17 -7.42 -7.91
C VAL A 141 -1.06 -7.45 -8.96
N SER A 142 0.13 -6.94 -8.63
CA SER A 142 1.26 -6.93 -9.56
C SER A 142 1.78 -8.34 -9.88
N ALA A 143 1.70 -9.27 -8.92
CA ALA A 143 2.04 -10.67 -9.16
C ALA A 143 1.09 -11.31 -10.18
N ILE A 144 -0.24 -11.12 -10.02
CA ILE A 144 -1.24 -11.62 -10.98
C ILE A 144 -1.02 -11.03 -12.37
N VAL A 145 -0.59 -9.74 -12.49
CA VAL A 145 -0.20 -9.18 -13.80
C VAL A 145 0.95 -9.99 -14.41
N GLY A 146 1.94 -10.37 -13.61
CA GLY A 146 3.04 -11.23 -14.07
C GLY A 146 2.55 -12.58 -14.60
N ASP A 147 1.66 -13.24 -13.86
CA ASP A 147 1.10 -14.56 -14.21
C ASP A 147 0.30 -14.52 -15.51
N LEU A 148 -0.39 -13.41 -15.82
CA LEU A 148 -1.13 -13.26 -17.09
C LEU A 148 -0.22 -13.34 -18.33
N TYR A 149 1.08 -13.12 -18.18
CA TYR A 149 2.07 -13.16 -19.26
C TYR A 149 2.99 -14.37 -19.18
N GLU A 150 2.63 -15.38 -18.38
CA GLU A 150 3.40 -16.62 -18.33
C GLU A 150 3.39 -17.29 -19.72
N GLY A 151 4.59 -17.59 -20.24
CA GLY A 151 4.76 -18.12 -21.60
C GLY A 151 4.68 -17.10 -22.74
N ASP A 152 4.50 -15.81 -22.45
CA ASP A 152 4.54 -14.72 -23.43
C ASP A 152 5.99 -14.17 -23.58
N THR A 153 6.22 -13.30 -24.59
CA THR A 153 7.55 -12.68 -24.78
C THR A 153 7.82 -11.59 -23.72
N PRO A 154 9.09 -11.33 -23.34
CA PRO A 154 9.45 -10.26 -22.42
C PRO A 154 8.90 -8.89 -22.83
N GLU A 155 8.99 -8.54 -24.11
CA GLU A 155 8.55 -7.25 -24.66
C GLU A 155 7.05 -7.06 -24.48
N ARG A 156 6.28 -8.14 -24.64
CA ARG A 156 4.84 -8.10 -24.50
C ARG A 156 4.41 -8.00 -23.02
N ARG A 157 5.14 -8.67 -22.14
CA ARG A 157 4.99 -8.54 -20.70
C ARG A 157 5.28 -7.11 -20.24
N ASP A 158 6.38 -6.51 -20.70
CA ASP A 158 6.78 -5.13 -20.37
C ASP A 158 5.73 -4.11 -20.84
N ALA A 159 5.19 -4.29 -22.07
CA ALA A 159 4.09 -3.48 -22.57
C ALA A 159 2.83 -3.61 -21.70
N GLY A 160 2.52 -4.82 -21.22
CA GLY A 160 1.41 -5.07 -20.29
C GLY A 160 1.59 -4.36 -18.95
N PHE A 161 2.79 -4.43 -18.37
CA PHE A 161 3.11 -3.68 -17.15
C PHE A 161 3.03 -2.16 -17.38
N SER A 162 3.42 -1.66 -18.56
CA SER A 162 3.28 -0.24 -18.90
C SER A 162 1.81 0.22 -18.89
N ILE A 163 0.90 -0.60 -19.44
CA ILE A 163 -0.54 -0.33 -19.37
C ILE A 163 -1.02 -0.37 -17.90
N TYR A 164 -0.60 -1.36 -17.13
CA TYR A 164 -0.94 -1.45 -15.71
C TYR A 164 -0.48 -0.22 -14.92
N TYR A 165 0.77 0.24 -15.12
CA TYR A 165 1.31 1.46 -14.51
C TYR A 165 0.57 2.74 -14.93
N MET A 166 0.03 2.79 -16.14
CA MET A 166 -0.82 3.90 -16.56
C MET A 166 -2.06 4.01 -15.65
N GLY A 167 -2.67 2.89 -15.25
CA GLY A 167 -3.76 2.87 -14.28
C GLY A 167 -3.38 3.47 -12.92
N ILE A 168 -2.18 3.12 -12.42
CA ILE A 168 -1.61 3.71 -11.19
C ILE A 168 -1.56 5.24 -11.30
N ASN A 169 -1.00 5.77 -12.40
CA ASN A 169 -0.81 7.20 -12.57
C ASN A 169 -2.13 7.96 -12.73
N ILE A 170 -3.11 7.39 -13.46
CA ILE A 170 -4.44 7.97 -13.60
C ILE A 170 -5.13 8.06 -12.23
N GLY A 171 -5.10 6.96 -11.45
CA GLY A 171 -5.68 6.95 -10.11
C GLY A 171 -4.99 7.93 -9.16
N ALA A 172 -3.65 8.00 -9.20
CA ALA A 172 -2.85 8.91 -8.39
C ALA A 172 -3.10 10.39 -8.73
N PHE A 173 -3.45 10.70 -9.98
CA PHE A 173 -3.82 12.04 -10.41
C PHE A 173 -5.25 12.41 -10.01
N LEU A 174 -6.23 11.54 -10.32
CA LEU A 174 -7.64 11.84 -10.09
C LEU A 174 -8.01 11.81 -8.60
N GLY A 175 -7.39 10.94 -7.80
CA GLY A 175 -7.70 10.78 -6.39
C GLY A 175 -7.55 12.08 -5.59
N PRO A 176 -6.37 12.71 -5.56
CA PRO A 176 -6.17 14.00 -4.91
C PRO A 176 -7.12 15.08 -5.41
N LEU A 177 -7.35 15.17 -6.72
CA LEU A 177 -8.24 16.19 -7.30
C LEU A 177 -9.64 16.10 -6.72
N VAL A 178 -10.20 14.90 -6.62
CA VAL A 178 -11.58 14.71 -6.16
C VAL A 178 -11.62 14.72 -4.63
N CYS A 179 -10.85 13.84 -3.98
CA CYS A 179 -10.98 13.64 -2.54
C CYS A 179 -10.55 14.88 -1.72
N SER A 180 -9.44 15.55 -2.09
CA SER A 180 -9.00 16.74 -1.37
C SER A 180 -9.95 17.91 -1.56
N TYR A 181 -10.53 18.07 -2.76
CA TYR A 181 -11.53 19.12 -2.97
C TYR A 181 -12.69 18.99 -1.99
N PHE A 182 -13.30 17.81 -1.92
CA PHE A 182 -14.44 17.59 -1.02
C PHE A 182 -14.01 17.62 0.45
N ALA A 183 -12.84 17.08 0.79
CA ALA A 183 -12.29 17.15 2.14
C ALA A 183 -12.06 18.59 2.61
N GLU A 184 -11.41 19.41 1.79
CA GLU A 184 -11.01 20.76 2.20
C GLU A 184 -12.12 21.81 1.99
N LYS A 185 -13.06 21.62 1.07
CA LYS A 185 -14.09 22.62 0.76
C LYS A 185 -15.48 22.28 1.32
N VAL A 186 -15.71 21.02 1.71
CA VAL A 186 -17.01 20.57 2.22
C VAL A 186 -16.85 19.97 3.61
N ASP A 187 -16.27 18.78 3.72
CA ASP A 187 -16.10 18.05 4.98
C ASP A 187 -15.00 16.98 4.85
N TRP A 188 -14.12 16.85 5.84
CA TRP A 188 -13.01 15.90 5.86
C TRP A 188 -13.47 14.44 5.63
N HIS A 189 -14.54 14.05 6.30
CA HIS A 189 -15.06 12.71 6.26
C HIS A 189 -15.75 12.37 4.94
N LEU A 190 -16.25 13.39 4.22
CA LEU A 190 -16.74 13.22 2.86
C LEU A 190 -15.58 12.87 1.91
N GLY A 191 -14.41 13.49 2.09
CA GLY A 191 -13.20 13.12 1.36
C GLY A 191 -12.82 11.64 1.56
N PHE A 192 -12.85 11.16 2.81
CA PHE A 192 -12.63 9.74 3.13
C PHE A 192 -13.70 8.83 2.50
N SER A 193 -14.97 9.24 2.53
CA SER A 193 -16.06 8.48 1.90
C SER A 193 -15.85 8.31 0.40
N LEU A 194 -15.43 9.37 -0.30
CA LEU A 194 -15.17 9.32 -1.75
C LEU A 194 -14.02 8.40 -2.09
N ALA A 195 -12.97 8.37 -1.28
CA ALA A 195 -11.90 7.38 -1.41
C ALA A 195 -12.45 5.95 -1.24
N GLY A 196 -13.33 5.72 -0.26
CA GLY A 196 -14.02 4.44 -0.06
C GLY A 196 -14.90 4.04 -1.25
N ILE A 197 -15.67 4.97 -1.78
CA ILE A 197 -16.51 4.75 -2.98
C ILE A 197 -15.63 4.37 -4.18
N GLY A 198 -14.48 5.05 -4.38
CA GLY A 198 -13.51 4.68 -5.39
C GLY A 198 -13.05 3.22 -5.23
N MET A 199 -12.72 2.79 -4.01
CA MET A 199 -12.33 1.40 -3.75
C MET A 199 -13.46 0.41 -4.05
N VAL A 200 -14.72 0.75 -3.77
CA VAL A 200 -15.88 -0.08 -4.12
C VAL A 200 -15.99 -0.23 -5.64
N PHE A 201 -15.75 0.82 -6.43
CA PHE A 201 -15.69 0.68 -7.89
C PHE A 201 -14.58 -0.28 -8.31
N GLY A 202 -13.38 -0.17 -7.72
CA GLY A 202 -12.28 -1.13 -7.94
C GLY A 202 -12.70 -2.56 -7.68
N LEU A 203 -13.37 -2.82 -6.56
CA LEU A 203 -13.90 -4.14 -6.20
C LEU A 203 -14.95 -4.64 -7.19
N ILE A 204 -15.85 -3.79 -7.66
CA ILE A 204 -16.87 -4.16 -8.67
C ILE A 204 -16.19 -4.59 -9.97
N PHE A 205 -15.20 -3.84 -10.46
CA PHE A 205 -14.41 -4.21 -11.63
C PHE A 205 -13.65 -5.51 -11.42
N TYR A 206 -13.05 -5.67 -10.24
CA TYR A 206 -12.29 -6.87 -9.90
C TYR A 206 -13.18 -8.12 -9.92
N VAL A 207 -14.28 -8.11 -9.15
CA VAL A 207 -15.19 -9.26 -9.02
C VAL A 207 -15.79 -9.65 -10.38
N ARG A 208 -16.21 -8.67 -11.19
CA ARG A 208 -16.73 -8.92 -12.53
C ARG A 208 -15.66 -9.44 -13.49
N GLY A 209 -14.42 -9.08 -13.25
CA GLY A 209 -13.29 -9.46 -14.10
C GLY A 209 -12.57 -10.76 -13.70
N ILE A 210 -12.87 -11.35 -12.53
CA ILE A 210 -12.26 -12.61 -12.08
C ILE A 210 -12.28 -13.72 -13.17
N PRO A 211 -13.38 -13.93 -13.92
CA PRO A 211 -13.40 -14.95 -14.98
C PRO A 211 -12.36 -14.73 -16.08
N ALA A 212 -11.96 -13.48 -16.32
CA ALA A 212 -10.95 -13.14 -17.33
C ALA A 212 -9.50 -13.40 -16.84
N LEU A 213 -9.29 -13.62 -15.55
CA LEU A 213 -7.98 -13.97 -14.98
C LEU A 213 -7.62 -15.44 -15.24
N LYS A 214 -8.59 -16.28 -15.54
CA LYS A 214 -8.44 -17.75 -15.76
C LYS A 214 -7.66 -18.40 -14.59
N GLY A 215 -6.52 -19.01 -14.77
CA GLY A 215 -5.69 -19.61 -13.71
C GLY A 215 -4.78 -18.63 -12.93
N ALA A 216 -4.56 -17.40 -13.45
CA ALA A 216 -3.61 -16.44 -12.85
C ALA A 216 -3.99 -16.09 -11.42
N GLY A 217 -3.03 -16.11 -10.49
CA GLY A 217 -3.20 -15.76 -9.08
C GLY A 217 -3.90 -16.82 -8.22
N GLU A 218 -4.09 -18.05 -8.70
CA GLU A 218 -4.53 -19.19 -7.90
C GLU A 218 -3.35 -19.81 -7.14
N LEU A 219 -3.65 -20.57 -6.07
CA LEU A 219 -2.61 -21.35 -5.40
C LEU A 219 -2.09 -22.44 -6.34
N ASN A 220 -0.77 -22.57 -6.42
CA ASN A 220 -0.15 -23.68 -7.13
C ASN A 220 -0.30 -25.01 -6.37
N ASP A 221 -0.06 -26.14 -7.05
CA ASP A 221 -0.24 -27.47 -6.48
C ASP A 221 0.61 -27.72 -5.22
N GLU A 222 1.82 -27.19 -5.16
CA GLU A 222 2.69 -27.28 -4.00
C GLU A 222 2.11 -26.54 -2.79
N ALA A 223 1.62 -25.31 -2.99
CA ALA A 223 0.98 -24.54 -1.94
C ALA A 223 -0.32 -25.18 -1.47
N LEU A 224 -1.10 -25.77 -2.38
CA LEU A 224 -2.30 -26.51 -2.05
C LEU A 224 -1.98 -27.74 -1.18
N ALA A 225 -0.94 -28.49 -1.52
CA ALA A 225 -0.49 -29.66 -0.75
C ALA A 225 -0.01 -29.27 0.68
N ASN A 226 0.59 -28.09 0.83
CA ASN A 226 1.15 -27.60 2.11
C ASN A 226 0.23 -26.58 2.83
N ARG A 227 -1.00 -26.38 2.37
CA ARG A 227 -1.89 -25.32 2.86
C ARG A 227 -2.19 -25.38 4.35
N ASP A 228 -2.34 -26.58 4.90
CA ASP A 228 -2.60 -26.77 6.33
C ASP A 228 -1.40 -26.40 7.20
N GLN A 229 -0.19 -26.60 6.70
CA GLN A 229 1.03 -26.13 7.35
C GLN A 229 1.10 -24.60 7.29
N GLY A 230 0.80 -23.99 6.16
CA GLY A 230 0.70 -22.54 6.00
C GLY A 230 -0.30 -21.91 6.97
N ARG A 231 -1.48 -22.52 7.12
CA ARG A 231 -2.51 -22.06 8.09
C ARG A 231 -2.04 -22.14 9.54
N LYS A 232 -1.35 -23.21 9.93
CA LYS A 232 -0.76 -23.34 11.28
C LYS A 232 0.29 -22.27 11.52
N GLN A 233 1.18 -22.04 10.55
CA GLN A 233 2.20 -21.00 10.63
C GLN A 233 1.58 -19.59 10.76
N LEU A 234 0.53 -19.30 9.98
CA LEU A 234 -0.23 -18.06 10.08
C LEU A 234 -0.85 -17.91 11.47
N LEU A 235 -1.49 -18.95 12.00
CA LEU A 235 -2.08 -18.91 13.35
C LEU A 235 -1.03 -18.63 14.42
N TYR A 236 0.12 -19.31 14.37
CA TYR A 236 1.21 -19.06 15.32
C TYR A 236 1.79 -17.65 15.17
N GLY A 237 1.92 -17.15 13.94
CA GLY A 237 2.33 -15.77 13.68
C GLY A 237 1.36 -14.74 14.26
N LEU A 238 0.05 -14.95 14.07
CA LEU A 238 -0.99 -14.08 14.65
C LEU A 238 -1.00 -14.12 16.18
N ILE A 239 -0.89 -15.32 16.77
CA ILE A 239 -0.78 -15.46 18.25
C ILE A 239 0.47 -14.77 18.75
N GLY A 240 1.64 -14.99 18.12
CA GLY A 240 2.89 -14.35 18.50
C GLY A 240 2.79 -12.82 18.42
N THR A 241 2.20 -12.29 17.35
CA THR A 241 1.95 -10.85 17.19
C THR A 241 1.01 -10.31 18.26
N ALA A 242 -0.09 -11.01 18.56
CA ALA A 242 -1.03 -10.61 19.61
C ALA A 242 -0.38 -10.61 21.00
N VAL A 243 0.42 -11.64 21.30
CA VAL A 243 1.19 -11.71 22.57
C VAL A 243 2.20 -10.57 22.65
N PHE A 244 2.93 -10.30 21.56
CA PHE A 244 3.90 -9.19 21.51
C PHE A 244 3.22 -7.84 21.76
N ILE A 245 2.10 -7.57 21.06
CA ILE A 245 1.32 -6.34 21.27
C ILE A 245 0.80 -6.26 22.71
N GLY A 246 0.29 -7.35 23.25
CA GLY A 246 -0.20 -7.41 24.64
C GLY A 246 0.89 -7.13 25.67
N VAL A 247 2.08 -7.70 25.49
CA VAL A 247 3.24 -7.44 26.34
C VAL A 247 3.69 -5.98 26.23
N MET A 248 3.80 -5.44 25.02
CA MET A 248 4.16 -4.03 24.80
C MET A 248 3.15 -3.08 25.44
N TYR A 249 1.86 -3.37 25.28
CA TYR A 249 0.79 -2.60 25.92
C TYR A 249 0.93 -2.67 27.47
N ALA A 250 1.14 -3.84 28.05
CA ALA A 250 1.30 -3.99 29.48
C ALA A 250 2.53 -3.24 30.03
N LEU A 251 3.65 -3.25 29.30
CA LEU A 251 4.87 -2.51 29.67
C LEU A 251 4.66 -1.00 29.64
N VAL A 252 3.92 -0.51 28.65
CA VAL A 252 3.57 0.92 28.56
C VAL A 252 2.55 1.31 29.63
N ALA A 253 1.49 0.52 29.80
CA ALA A 253 0.45 0.76 30.78
C ALA A 253 0.95 0.72 32.24
N SER A 254 1.93 -0.12 32.53
CA SER A 254 2.59 -0.18 33.86
C SER A 254 3.58 0.96 34.12
N GLY A 255 3.86 1.80 33.11
CA GLY A 255 4.90 2.84 33.20
C GLY A 255 6.34 2.33 33.14
N THR A 256 6.55 1.01 32.96
CA THR A 256 7.89 0.41 32.85
C THR A 256 8.59 0.87 31.56
N LEU A 257 7.82 1.08 30.49
CA LEU A 257 8.31 1.59 29.22
C LEU A 257 7.62 2.93 28.92
N ALA A 258 8.36 4.04 29.03
CA ALA A 258 7.89 5.35 28.60
C ALA A 258 7.99 5.45 27.07
N MET A 259 6.88 5.21 26.37
CA MET A 259 6.84 5.27 24.92
C MET A 259 5.79 6.29 24.45
N THR A 260 6.23 7.27 23.68
CA THR A 260 5.36 8.19 22.94
C THR A 260 5.22 7.75 21.49
N VAL A 261 4.19 8.23 20.80
CA VAL A 261 4.00 7.95 19.34
C VAL A 261 5.22 8.41 18.55
N VAL A 262 5.76 9.58 18.87
CA VAL A 262 6.97 10.12 18.23
C VAL A 262 8.19 9.25 18.53
N GLY A 263 8.39 8.85 19.78
CA GLY A 263 9.49 7.95 20.17
C GLY A 263 9.39 6.58 19.48
N PHE A 264 8.18 6.06 19.33
CA PHE A 264 7.96 4.81 18.59
C PHE A 264 8.29 4.95 17.10
N ALA A 265 7.89 6.05 16.46
CA ALA A 265 8.23 6.31 15.06
C ALA A 265 9.75 6.45 14.86
N GLN A 266 10.44 7.16 15.74
CA GLN A 266 11.90 7.30 15.71
C GLN A 266 12.61 5.95 15.91
N ALA A 267 12.17 5.14 16.89
CA ALA A 267 12.70 3.81 17.14
C ALA A 267 12.49 2.90 15.91
N THR A 268 11.32 2.96 15.27
CA THR A 268 11.02 2.22 14.04
C THR A 268 11.99 2.60 12.92
N GLY A 269 12.25 3.89 12.71
CA GLY A 269 13.24 4.37 11.72
C GLY A 269 14.64 3.82 12.01
N LEU A 270 15.09 3.88 13.27
CA LEU A 270 16.39 3.32 13.67
C LEU A 270 16.46 1.80 13.43
N ILE A 271 15.40 1.07 13.79
CA ILE A 271 15.32 -0.39 13.57
C ILE A 271 15.46 -0.71 12.08
N VAL A 272 14.78 0.01 11.20
CA VAL A 272 14.87 -0.19 9.74
C VAL A 272 16.30 0.00 9.25
N VAL A 273 16.98 1.06 9.70
CA VAL A 273 18.40 1.32 9.33
C VAL A 273 19.31 0.20 9.82
N VAL A 274 19.15 -0.25 11.08
CA VAL A 274 19.94 -1.34 11.66
C VAL A 274 19.70 -2.65 10.92
N VAL A 275 18.43 -2.98 10.63
CA VAL A 275 18.08 -4.20 9.87
C VAL A 275 18.67 -4.17 8.47
N ALA A 276 18.61 -3.04 7.77
CA ALA A 276 19.22 -2.88 6.45
C ALA A 276 20.74 -3.06 6.51
N ALA A 277 21.41 -2.45 7.48
CA ALA A 277 22.86 -2.59 7.66
C ALA A 277 23.26 -4.05 7.97
N LEU A 278 22.54 -4.72 8.86
CA LEU A 278 22.76 -6.13 9.17
C LEU A 278 22.51 -7.05 7.98
N TYR A 279 21.46 -6.78 7.21
CA TYR A 279 21.13 -7.55 6.00
C TYR A 279 22.22 -7.45 4.94
N PHE A 280 22.61 -6.24 4.52
CA PHE A 280 23.65 -6.05 3.53
C PHE A 280 25.03 -6.50 4.04
N GLY A 281 25.36 -6.18 5.31
CA GLY A 281 26.61 -6.63 5.94
C GLY A 281 26.68 -8.16 6.04
N GLY A 282 25.59 -8.81 6.43
CA GLY A 282 25.48 -10.26 6.51
C GLY A 282 25.64 -10.94 5.15
N ILE A 283 24.97 -10.44 4.09
CA ILE A 283 25.13 -10.97 2.73
C ILE A 283 26.59 -10.84 2.26
N MET A 284 27.19 -9.66 2.44
CA MET A 284 28.58 -9.42 2.02
C MET A 284 29.60 -10.28 2.80
N ALA A 285 29.32 -10.57 4.08
CA ALA A 285 30.23 -11.34 4.93
C ALA A 285 30.08 -12.85 4.74
N PHE A 286 28.85 -13.35 4.58
CA PHE A 286 28.57 -14.80 4.72
C PHE A 286 27.96 -15.44 3.46
N ALA A 287 27.31 -14.68 2.58
CA ALA A 287 26.61 -15.23 1.42
C ALA A 287 27.37 -15.09 0.10
N CYS A 288 28.22 -14.06 -0.04
CA CYS A 288 29.00 -13.85 -1.27
C CYS A 288 30.11 -14.89 -1.44
N ARG A 289 30.10 -15.62 -2.55
CA ARG A 289 31.08 -16.66 -2.88
C ARG A 289 32.39 -16.11 -3.39
N ASP A 290 32.37 -14.98 -4.09
CA ASP A 290 33.53 -14.36 -4.70
C ASP A 290 33.55 -12.83 -4.60
N LYS A 291 34.62 -12.20 -5.08
CA LYS A 291 34.78 -10.74 -5.08
C LYS A 291 33.79 -10.05 -6.03
N VAL A 292 33.37 -10.71 -7.11
CA VAL A 292 32.46 -10.13 -8.11
C VAL A 292 31.05 -10.00 -7.51
N GLU A 293 30.56 -11.06 -6.85
CA GLU A 293 29.28 -11.02 -6.12
C GLU A 293 29.29 -9.93 -5.04
N ARG A 294 30.38 -9.82 -4.27
CA ARG A 294 30.53 -8.78 -3.24
C ARG A 294 30.47 -7.36 -3.84
N HIS A 295 31.12 -7.11 -4.98
CA HIS A 295 31.01 -5.82 -5.66
C HIS A 295 29.59 -5.55 -6.17
N ARG A 296 28.89 -6.56 -6.69
CA ARG A 296 27.50 -6.42 -7.13
C ARG A 296 26.58 -6.06 -5.95
N ILE A 297 26.72 -6.74 -4.82
CA ILE A 297 25.96 -6.43 -3.60
C ILE A 297 26.27 -5.02 -3.08
N PHE A 298 27.53 -4.60 -3.14
CA PHE A 298 27.92 -3.24 -2.78
C PHE A 298 27.26 -2.18 -3.68
N VAL A 299 27.21 -2.42 -5.00
CA VAL A 299 26.49 -1.53 -5.93
C VAL A 299 24.99 -1.49 -5.60
N ILE A 300 24.36 -2.64 -5.31
CA ILE A 300 22.96 -2.69 -4.89
C ILE A 300 22.75 -1.89 -3.59
N PHE A 301 23.68 -1.99 -2.64
CA PHE A 301 23.63 -1.20 -1.40
C PHE A 301 23.71 0.31 -1.65
N LEU A 302 24.58 0.76 -2.56
CA LEU A 302 24.65 2.17 -2.95
C LEU A 302 23.34 2.64 -3.63
N LEU A 303 22.78 1.81 -4.51
CA LEU A 303 21.49 2.10 -5.15
C LEU A 303 20.35 2.13 -4.11
N PHE A 304 20.38 1.26 -3.11
CA PHE A 304 19.43 1.28 -1.99
C PHE A 304 19.51 2.59 -1.22
N ILE A 305 20.71 3.08 -0.89
CA ILE A 305 20.89 4.39 -0.23
C ILE A 305 20.32 5.51 -1.11
N GLY A 306 20.66 5.53 -2.40
CA GLY A 306 20.14 6.52 -3.35
C GLY A 306 18.61 6.51 -3.43
N ALA A 307 18.01 5.33 -3.50
CA ALA A 307 16.57 5.16 -3.48
C ALA A 307 15.95 5.65 -2.16
N ALA A 308 16.56 5.30 -1.01
CA ALA A 308 16.07 5.75 0.29
C ALA A 308 16.10 7.28 0.42
N MET A 309 17.16 7.93 -0.06
CA MET A 309 17.26 9.40 -0.08
C MET A 309 16.20 10.03 -0.99
N PHE A 310 16.02 9.50 -2.20
CA PHE A 310 15.00 9.98 -3.13
C PHE A 310 13.60 9.87 -2.52
N TRP A 311 13.24 8.68 -2.03
CA TRP A 311 11.91 8.43 -1.47
C TRP A 311 11.67 9.22 -0.18
N SER A 312 12.70 9.49 0.64
CA SER A 312 12.57 10.31 1.83
C SER A 312 12.14 11.75 1.49
N GLY A 313 12.58 12.29 0.36
CA GLY A 313 12.11 13.58 -0.15
C GLY A 313 10.73 13.50 -0.78
N PHE A 314 10.52 12.51 -1.67
CA PHE A 314 9.26 12.33 -2.40
C PHE A 314 8.05 12.09 -1.48
N GLU A 315 8.22 11.26 -0.46
CA GLU A 315 7.15 10.91 0.49
C GLU A 315 6.71 12.10 1.38
N GLN A 316 7.50 13.18 1.45
CA GLN A 316 7.13 14.40 2.16
C GLN A 316 5.98 15.15 1.47
N ALA A 317 5.69 14.88 0.19
CA ALA A 317 4.57 15.51 -0.51
C ALA A 317 3.23 15.36 0.23
N GLY A 318 2.97 14.20 0.85
CA GLY A 318 1.76 13.95 1.64
C GLY A 318 1.86 14.35 3.12
N SER A 319 2.95 14.96 3.57
CA SER A 319 3.19 15.32 4.98
C SER A 319 3.73 16.73 5.15
N SER A 320 5.03 16.92 5.35
CA SER A 320 5.63 18.22 5.64
C SER A 320 5.46 19.24 4.51
N MET A 321 5.55 18.82 3.25
CA MET A 321 5.33 19.70 2.10
C MET A 321 3.87 20.16 2.01
N ASN A 322 2.95 19.28 2.35
CA ASN A 322 1.53 19.59 2.39
C ASN A 322 1.20 20.64 3.47
N ILE A 323 1.79 20.52 4.67
CA ILE A 323 1.68 21.52 5.72
C ILE A 323 2.31 22.85 5.28
N PHE A 324 3.52 22.81 4.67
CA PHE A 324 4.18 23.99 4.12
C PHE A 324 3.28 24.69 3.09
N THR A 325 2.68 23.93 2.19
CA THR A 325 1.75 24.46 1.17
C THR A 325 0.54 25.14 1.82
N ARG A 326 -0.05 24.53 2.85
CA ARG A 326 -1.17 25.12 3.58
C ARG A 326 -0.82 26.44 4.27
N ASP A 327 0.33 26.47 4.96
CA ASP A 327 0.63 27.53 5.93
C ASP A 327 1.46 28.66 5.31
N LEU A 328 2.26 28.40 4.27
CA LEU A 328 3.28 29.32 3.77
C LEU A 328 3.17 29.61 2.25
N THR A 329 2.22 29.01 1.54
CA THR A 329 2.05 29.24 0.10
C THR A 329 0.77 30.01 -0.18
N ASP A 330 0.85 31.07 -0.99
CA ASP A 330 -0.34 31.75 -1.50
C ASP A 330 -1.01 30.84 -2.55
N ARG A 331 -2.19 30.36 -2.22
CA ARG A 331 -2.97 29.41 -3.04
C ARG A 331 -4.15 30.08 -3.73
N VAL A 332 -4.24 31.43 -3.66
CA VAL A 332 -5.36 32.14 -4.28
C VAL A 332 -5.05 32.45 -5.74
N ILE A 333 -5.79 31.82 -6.64
CA ILE A 333 -5.69 32.01 -8.10
C ILE A 333 -7.03 32.57 -8.62
N PHE A 334 -7.00 33.75 -9.21
CA PHE A 334 -8.22 34.44 -9.68
C PHE A 334 -9.32 34.59 -8.63
N GLY A 335 -8.93 34.80 -7.36
CA GLY A 335 -9.88 34.95 -6.25
C GLY A 335 -10.45 33.63 -5.69
N TRP A 336 -10.00 32.48 -6.21
CA TRP A 336 -10.34 31.17 -5.71
C TRP A 336 -9.15 30.49 -5.02
N GLU A 337 -9.38 30.00 -3.83
CA GLU A 337 -8.36 29.29 -3.07
C GLU A 337 -8.28 27.82 -3.50
N VAL A 338 -7.17 27.43 -4.12
CA VAL A 338 -6.88 26.05 -4.56
C VAL A 338 -6.74 25.13 -3.34
N PRO A 339 -7.35 23.93 -3.35
CA PRO A 339 -7.14 22.94 -2.30
C PRO A 339 -5.64 22.63 -2.12
N THR A 340 -5.21 22.49 -0.87
CA THR A 340 -3.81 22.17 -0.55
C THR A 340 -3.35 20.85 -1.16
N GLY A 341 -4.21 19.85 -1.10
CA GLY A 341 -3.91 18.52 -1.62
C GLY A 341 -3.84 18.42 -3.16
N TRP A 342 -4.00 19.55 -3.89
CA TRP A 342 -3.78 19.62 -5.35
C TRP A 342 -2.35 20.04 -5.70
N LEU A 343 -1.62 20.60 -4.76
CA LEU A 343 -0.26 21.14 -4.92
C LEU A 343 0.78 20.25 -4.26
#